data_abad366a789b37b4f15891a3ad599d99
#
_entry.id   abad366a789b37b4f15891a3ad599d99
#
_cell.length_a   1.000
_cell.length_b   1.000
_cell.length_c   1.000
_cell.angle_alpha   90.00
_cell.angle_beta   90.00
_cell.angle_gamma   90.00
#
_symmetry.space_group_name_H-M   'P 1'
#
loop_
_entity.id
_entity.type
_entity.pdbx_description
1 polymer ?
#
loop_
_entity_poly.entity_id
_entity_poly.type
_entity_poly.pdbx_seq_one_letter_code
_entity_poly.pdbx_strand_id
1 'polypeptide(L)'
;DKGQNIDEAFPSTPVEVLGINGASKAGDDFIVFKTEKDVKTLSETRAQEKKENKNPLTFATQESAFSNNSSKELNMIIKSDVHGSSEAIKNAISQIKHDEVKAKIILADIGMVTETDVTLAKASNAVLIAFNVKPNKEAKKLAESENIKISSYNIIYEVLDFIKQKMSGLLTPDVQEKITGTAQILEIFKVSGAGKV
;
A
#
# COMPACT_ATOMS: atom_id res chain seq x y z
N ASP A 1 -13.55 27.26 -20.02
CA ASP A 1 -13.99 26.84 -18.68
C ASP A 1 -15.31 27.44 -18.19
N LYS A 2 -16.31 27.54 -19.06
CA LYS A 2 -17.61 28.11 -18.68
C LYS A 2 -18.74 27.07 -18.63
N GLY A 3 -18.43 25.76 -18.73
CA GLY A 3 -19.43 24.70 -18.72
C GLY A 3 -20.40 24.78 -19.92
N GLN A 4 -19.96 25.34 -21.04
CA GLN A 4 -20.76 25.42 -22.25
C GLN A 4 -20.66 24.11 -23.02
N ASN A 5 -21.78 23.60 -23.52
CA ASN A 5 -21.80 22.45 -24.41
C ASN A 5 -21.15 22.85 -25.74
N ILE A 6 -20.28 21.99 -26.24
CA ILE A 6 -19.62 22.14 -27.53
C ILE A 6 -19.91 20.89 -28.37
N ASP A 7 -20.12 21.08 -29.68
CA ASP A 7 -20.39 19.96 -30.61
C ASP A 7 -19.11 19.30 -31.08
N GLU A 8 -18.01 20.05 -31.14
CA GLU A 8 -16.71 19.57 -31.58
C GLU A 8 -15.59 20.05 -30.64
N ALA A 9 -14.67 19.17 -30.33
CA ALA A 9 -13.47 19.47 -29.56
C ALA A 9 -12.24 19.37 -30.45
N PHE A 10 -11.46 20.46 -30.50
CA PHE A 10 -10.20 20.51 -31.22
C PHE A 10 -9.02 20.01 -30.38
N PRO A 11 -7.88 19.66 -31.00
CA PRO A 11 -6.68 19.28 -30.27
C PRO A 11 -6.31 20.30 -29.18
N SER A 12 -5.85 19.81 -28.03
CA SER A 12 -5.48 20.62 -26.85
C SER A 12 -6.64 21.36 -26.16
N THR A 13 -7.89 21.02 -26.48
CA THR A 13 -9.06 21.58 -25.80
C THR A 13 -9.46 20.67 -24.62
N PRO A 14 -9.45 21.16 -23.36
CA PRO A 14 -9.95 20.38 -22.24
C PRO A 14 -11.47 20.29 -22.31
N VAL A 15 -11.99 19.06 -22.28
CA VAL A 15 -13.44 18.80 -22.37
C VAL A 15 -13.85 17.74 -21.35
N GLU A 16 -15.09 17.85 -20.89
CA GLU A 16 -15.76 16.83 -20.10
C GLU A 16 -16.68 16.04 -21.01
N VAL A 17 -16.50 14.70 -21.04
CA VAL A 17 -17.31 13.80 -21.86
C VAL A 17 -18.37 13.15 -21.00
N LEU A 18 -19.64 13.36 -21.34
CA LEU A 18 -20.79 12.77 -20.65
C LEU A 18 -21.33 11.57 -21.43
N GLY A 19 -22.01 10.65 -20.72
CA GLY A 19 -22.68 9.50 -21.32
C GLY A 19 -21.81 8.26 -21.54
N ILE A 20 -20.62 8.22 -20.96
CA ILE A 20 -19.78 7.01 -20.97
C ILE A 20 -20.23 6.07 -19.85
N ASN A 21 -20.49 4.80 -20.18
CA ASN A 21 -20.79 3.76 -19.20
C ASN A 21 -19.52 3.31 -18.50
N GLY A 22 -19.43 3.55 -17.18
CA GLY A 22 -18.30 3.19 -16.34
C GLY A 22 -17.44 4.40 -15.94
N ALA A 23 -16.50 4.17 -15.04
CA ALA A 23 -15.54 5.15 -14.59
C ALA A 23 -14.16 4.86 -15.17
N SER A 24 -13.65 5.77 -16.01
CA SER A 24 -12.26 5.75 -16.47
C SER A 24 -11.33 6.24 -15.37
N LYS A 25 -10.10 5.75 -15.38
CA LYS A 25 -9.05 6.21 -14.48
C LYS A 25 -8.20 7.28 -15.16
N ALA A 26 -7.56 8.12 -14.37
CA ALA A 26 -6.60 9.07 -14.88
C ALA A 26 -5.46 8.33 -15.63
N GLY A 27 -5.15 8.78 -16.84
CA GLY A 27 -4.16 8.14 -17.71
C GLY A 27 -4.68 7.00 -18.57
N ASP A 28 -5.98 6.66 -18.52
CA ASP A 28 -6.57 5.71 -19.45
C ASP A 28 -6.64 6.31 -20.87
N ASP A 29 -6.32 5.52 -21.88
CA ASP A 29 -6.39 5.93 -23.28
C ASP A 29 -7.84 6.10 -23.73
N PHE A 30 -8.13 7.24 -24.36
CA PHE A 30 -9.41 7.51 -24.98
C PHE A 30 -9.32 7.26 -26.49
N ILE A 31 -10.03 6.23 -26.98
CA ILE A 31 -9.99 5.80 -28.36
C ILE A 31 -11.41 5.83 -28.94
N VAL A 32 -11.57 6.44 -30.10
CA VAL A 32 -12.84 6.50 -30.84
C VAL A 32 -12.86 5.45 -31.93
N PHE A 33 -13.92 4.65 -31.97
CA PHE A 33 -14.14 3.62 -33.00
C PHE A 33 -15.31 4.00 -33.89
N LYS A 34 -15.29 3.48 -35.13
CA LYS A 34 -16.36 3.73 -36.10
C LYS A 34 -17.59 2.85 -35.87
N THR A 35 -17.41 1.68 -35.27
CA THR A 35 -18.51 0.72 -35.06
C THR A 35 -18.58 0.30 -33.58
N GLU A 36 -19.82 0.15 -33.10
CA GLU A 36 -20.09 -0.31 -31.72
C GLU A 36 -19.58 -1.75 -31.46
N LYS A 37 -19.56 -2.58 -32.54
CA LYS A 37 -19.06 -3.96 -32.45
C LYS A 37 -17.58 -4.01 -32.09
N ASP A 38 -16.78 -3.11 -32.70
CA ASP A 38 -15.34 -3.06 -32.45
C ASP A 38 -15.04 -2.61 -30.98
N VAL A 39 -15.87 -1.71 -30.46
CA VAL A 39 -15.78 -1.27 -29.06
C VAL A 39 -16.05 -2.43 -28.10
N LYS A 40 -17.11 -3.21 -28.38
CA LYS A 40 -17.48 -4.38 -27.54
C LYS A 40 -16.40 -5.43 -27.52
N THR A 41 -15.92 -5.86 -28.68
CA THR A 41 -14.85 -6.87 -28.79
C THR A 41 -13.59 -6.42 -28.08
N LEU A 42 -13.15 -5.18 -28.25
CA LEU A 42 -11.96 -4.68 -27.57
C LEU A 42 -12.16 -4.56 -26.05
N SER A 43 -13.34 -4.12 -25.62
CA SER A 43 -13.68 -4.02 -24.21
C SER A 43 -13.67 -5.39 -23.53
N GLU A 44 -14.24 -6.41 -24.17
CA GLU A 44 -14.27 -7.79 -23.66
C GLU A 44 -12.86 -8.39 -23.60
N THR A 45 -12.05 -8.20 -24.64
CA THR A 45 -10.65 -8.67 -24.68
C THR A 45 -9.83 -8.05 -23.56
N ARG A 46 -9.89 -6.72 -23.40
CA ARG A 46 -9.18 -6.02 -22.32
C ARG A 46 -9.69 -6.41 -20.92
N ALA A 47 -10.99 -6.69 -20.78
CA ALA A 47 -11.56 -7.16 -19.51
C ALA A 47 -11.07 -8.57 -19.18
N GLN A 48 -10.89 -9.45 -20.16
CA GLN A 48 -10.29 -10.78 -19.99
C GLN A 48 -8.80 -10.68 -19.62
N GLU A 49 -8.01 -9.91 -20.35
CA GLU A 49 -6.60 -9.67 -20.04
C GLU A 49 -6.39 -9.10 -18.64
N LYS A 50 -7.26 -8.16 -18.22
CA LYS A 50 -7.22 -7.63 -16.83
C LYS A 50 -7.60 -8.68 -15.78
N LYS A 51 -8.47 -9.65 -16.11
CA LYS A 51 -8.82 -10.76 -15.20
C LYS A 51 -7.69 -11.78 -15.11
N GLU A 52 -7.04 -12.11 -16.21
CA GLU A 52 -5.91 -13.03 -16.26
C GLU A 52 -4.70 -12.46 -15.53
N ASN A 53 -4.39 -11.18 -15.74
CA ASN A 53 -3.31 -10.47 -15.02
C ASN A 53 -3.61 -10.20 -13.53
N LYS A 54 -4.88 -10.29 -13.10
CA LYS A 54 -5.28 -10.18 -11.69
C LYS A 54 -5.27 -11.51 -10.95
N ASN A 55 -5.00 -12.62 -11.63
CA ASN A 55 -4.87 -13.93 -10.99
C ASN A 55 -3.39 -14.19 -10.63
N PRO A 56 -2.90 -13.71 -9.48
CA PRO A 56 -1.50 -13.89 -9.08
C PRO A 56 -1.22 -15.29 -8.54
N LEU A 57 -2.18 -16.22 -8.65
CA LEU A 57 -2.07 -17.55 -8.05
C LEU A 57 -1.14 -18.52 -8.79
N THR A 58 -0.64 -18.15 -9.99
CA THR A 58 0.20 -19.05 -10.78
C THR A 58 1.70 -18.75 -10.78
N PHE A 59 2.13 -17.55 -10.36
CA PHE A 59 3.56 -17.19 -10.39
C PHE A 59 4.21 -16.96 -9.01
N ALA A 60 3.43 -16.88 -7.94
CA ALA A 60 3.97 -16.62 -6.59
C ALA A 60 4.54 -17.86 -5.88
N THR A 61 4.42 -19.06 -6.48
CA THR A 61 4.73 -20.32 -5.77
C THR A 61 6.14 -20.85 -6.04
N GLN A 62 6.88 -20.33 -7.00
CA GLN A 62 8.20 -20.90 -7.34
C GLN A 62 9.41 -20.00 -7.07
N GLU A 63 9.27 -18.67 -7.05
CA GLU A 63 10.44 -17.80 -6.78
C GLU A 63 10.67 -17.48 -5.30
N SER A 64 9.64 -17.56 -4.46
CA SER A 64 9.78 -17.26 -3.02
C SER A 64 10.33 -18.43 -2.19
N ALA A 65 10.45 -19.64 -2.76
CA ALA A 65 10.96 -20.81 -2.03
C ALA A 65 12.51 -20.88 -2.00
N PHE A 66 13.20 -20.11 -2.83
CA PHE A 66 14.66 -20.19 -2.95
C PHE A 66 15.43 -18.90 -2.65
N SER A 67 14.75 -17.78 -2.40
CA SER A 67 15.44 -16.57 -1.93
C SER A 67 15.44 -16.53 -0.40
N ASN A 68 16.52 -16.94 0.21
CA ASN A 68 16.81 -16.80 1.64
C ASN A 68 16.97 -15.32 2.11
N ASN A 69 16.53 -14.35 1.32
CA ASN A 69 16.39 -12.97 1.75
C ASN A 69 14.97 -12.79 2.31
N SER A 70 14.79 -13.07 3.58
CA SER A 70 13.58 -12.75 4.34
C SER A 70 13.42 -11.23 4.52
N SER A 71 13.25 -10.50 3.41
CA SER A 71 12.85 -9.10 3.50
C SER A 71 11.48 -9.04 4.17
N LYS A 72 11.41 -8.33 5.28
CA LYS A 72 10.15 -8.13 5.99
C LYS A 72 9.20 -7.31 5.12
N GLU A 73 7.94 -7.71 5.01
CA GLU A 73 6.93 -6.97 4.25
C GLU A 73 6.03 -6.18 5.21
N LEU A 74 5.87 -4.89 4.93
CA LEU A 74 4.87 -4.06 5.57
C LEU A 74 3.64 -4.00 4.66
N ASN A 75 2.63 -4.78 4.99
CA ASN A 75 1.37 -4.80 4.26
C ASN A 75 0.51 -3.58 4.62
N MET A 76 -0.11 -2.96 3.61
CA MET A 76 -0.92 -1.75 3.80
C MET A 76 -2.20 -1.79 2.99
N ILE A 77 -3.27 -1.25 3.58
CA ILE A 77 -4.54 -0.97 2.93
C ILE A 77 -4.77 0.53 3.03
N ILE A 78 -5.06 1.16 1.89
CA ILE A 78 -5.24 2.60 1.78
C ILE A 78 -6.64 2.89 1.29
N LYS A 79 -7.39 3.69 2.04
CA LYS A 79 -8.66 4.26 1.61
C LYS A 79 -8.51 5.77 1.51
N SER A 80 -8.95 6.34 0.40
CA SER A 80 -8.85 7.78 0.13
C SER A 80 -10.18 8.35 -0.36
N ASP A 81 -10.29 9.66 -0.36
CA ASP A 81 -11.46 10.40 -0.83
C ASP A 81 -11.59 10.37 -2.35
N VAL A 82 -10.47 10.46 -3.07
CA VAL A 82 -10.41 10.52 -4.54
C VAL A 82 -9.27 9.67 -5.11
N HIS A 83 -9.38 9.31 -6.38
CA HIS A 83 -8.36 8.51 -7.09
C HIS A 83 -6.99 9.18 -7.09
N GLY A 84 -6.94 10.51 -7.31
CA GLY A 84 -5.69 11.25 -7.35
C GLY A 84 -4.91 11.17 -6.04
N SER A 85 -5.60 11.24 -4.89
CA SER A 85 -4.98 11.08 -3.56
C SER A 85 -4.41 9.67 -3.39
N SER A 86 -5.19 8.65 -3.78
CA SER A 86 -4.75 7.24 -3.73
C SER A 86 -3.51 7.01 -4.59
N GLU A 87 -3.48 7.54 -5.80
CA GLU A 87 -2.38 7.39 -6.74
C GLU A 87 -1.13 8.15 -6.28
N ALA A 88 -1.30 9.37 -5.78
CA ALA A 88 -0.20 10.14 -5.21
C ALA A 88 0.46 9.42 -4.03
N ILE A 89 -0.34 8.83 -3.13
CA ILE A 89 0.16 8.06 -2.00
C ILE A 89 0.89 6.80 -2.49
N LYS A 90 0.33 6.05 -3.46
CA LYS A 90 0.99 4.87 -4.06
C LYS A 90 2.35 5.22 -4.65
N ASN A 91 2.41 6.29 -5.45
CA ASN A 91 3.64 6.74 -6.09
C ASN A 91 4.68 7.17 -5.06
N ALA A 92 4.27 7.89 -4.02
CA ALA A 92 5.16 8.30 -2.95
C ALA A 92 5.69 7.10 -2.13
N ILE A 93 4.86 6.09 -1.86
CA ILE A 93 5.27 4.85 -1.17
C ILE A 93 6.26 4.06 -2.04
N SER A 94 6.04 3.99 -3.35
CA SER A 94 6.93 3.27 -4.27
C SER A 94 8.35 3.86 -4.34
N GLN A 95 8.49 5.14 -3.98
CA GLN A 95 9.80 5.81 -3.89
C GLN A 95 10.54 5.49 -2.59
N ILE A 96 9.85 4.97 -1.57
CA ILE A 96 10.48 4.56 -0.31
C ILE A 96 11.16 3.21 -0.55
N LYS A 97 12.46 3.25 -0.79
CA LYS A 97 13.29 2.05 -0.93
C LYS A 97 13.99 1.77 0.39
N HIS A 98 13.90 0.55 0.86
CA HIS A 98 14.65 0.04 2.00
C HIS A 98 15.07 -1.40 1.69
N ASP A 99 16.31 -1.75 2.03
CA ASP A 99 16.88 -3.06 1.65
C ASP A 99 16.27 -4.22 2.45
N GLU A 100 15.89 -3.98 3.72
CA GLU A 100 15.38 -5.02 4.62
C GLU A 100 13.85 -5.09 4.68
N VAL A 101 13.15 -3.99 4.41
CA VAL A 101 11.69 -3.90 4.55
C VAL A 101 11.06 -3.39 3.27
N LYS A 102 10.12 -4.15 2.71
CA LYS A 102 9.36 -3.77 1.53
C LYS A 102 7.96 -3.30 1.92
N ALA A 103 7.59 -2.11 1.45
CA ALA A 103 6.24 -1.61 1.57
C ALA A 103 5.35 -2.25 0.49
N LYS A 104 4.30 -2.98 0.89
CA LYS A 104 3.39 -3.68 -0.02
C LYS A 104 1.96 -3.16 0.15
N ILE A 105 1.43 -2.57 -0.90
CA ILE A 105 0.05 -2.11 -0.92
C ILE A 105 -0.83 -3.27 -1.39
N ILE A 106 -1.67 -3.79 -0.50
CA ILE A 106 -2.61 -4.87 -0.80
C ILE A 106 -3.84 -4.34 -1.51
N LEU A 107 -4.40 -3.25 -0.97
CA LEU A 107 -5.56 -2.58 -1.51
C LEU A 107 -5.38 -1.07 -1.42
N ALA A 108 -5.69 -0.38 -2.51
CA ALA A 108 -5.82 1.07 -2.51
C ALA A 108 -7.08 1.42 -3.28
N ASP A 109 -8.07 1.93 -2.56
CA ASP A 109 -9.43 2.13 -3.06
C ASP A 109 -9.99 3.46 -2.55
N ILE A 110 -11.15 3.87 -3.08
CA ILE A 110 -11.81 5.14 -2.77
C ILE A 110 -13.01 4.88 -1.88
N GLY A 111 -13.33 5.87 -1.07
CA GLY A 111 -14.52 5.87 -0.23
C GLY A 111 -14.22 5.61 1.24
N MET A 112 -15.29 5.48 2.02
CA MET A 112 -15.19 5.25 3.47
C MET A 112 -14.59 3.87 3.77
N VAL A 113 -13.93 3.76 4.92
CA VAL A 113 -13.47 2.46 5.40
C VAL A 113 -14.67 1.62 5.84
N THR A 114 -14.75 0.40 5.29
CA THR A 114 -15.83 -0.56 5.52
C THR A 114 -15.37 -1.75 6.37
N GLU A 115 -16.31 -2.57 6.81
CA GLU A 115 -16.00 -3.81 7.55
C GLU A 115 -15.14 -4.78 6.74
N THR A 116 -15.36 -4.85 5.43
CA THR A 116 -14.56 -5.69 4.54
C THR A 116 -13.10 -5.27 4.51
N ASP A 117 -12.82 -3.96 4.59
CA ASP A 117 -11.45 -3.44 4.64
C ASP A 117 -10.79 -3.82 5.97
N VAL A 118 -11.52 -3.77 7.08
CA VAL A 118 -11.03 -4.20 8.40
C VAL A 118 -10.75 -5.70 8.42
N THR A 119 -11.66 -6.50 7.87
CA THR A 119 -11.48 -7.96 7.78
C THR A 119 -10.26 -8.32 6.90
N LEU A 120 -10.09 -7.63 5.78
CA LEU A 120 -8.93 -7.81 4.91
C LEU A 120 -7.63 -7.39 5.62
N ALA A 121 -7.66 -6.28 6.39
CA ALA A 121 -6.51 -5.85 7.18
C ALA A 121 -6.10 -6.89 8.21
N LYS A 122 -7.08 -7.52 8.88
CA LYS A 122 -6.84 -8.63 9.81
C LYS A 122 -6.21 -9.82 9.10
N ALA A 123 -6.82 -10.28 8.02
CA ALA A 123 -6.39 -11.48 7.28
C ALA A 123 -4.97 -11.33 6.70
N SER A 124 -4.59 -10.12 6.29
CA SER A 124 -3.30 -9.83 5.68
C SER A 124 -2.27 -9.23 6.64
N ASN A 125 -2.61 -9.08 7.92
CA ASN A 125 -1.80 -8.36 8.91
C ASN A 125 -1.33 -6.99 8.39
N ALA A 126 -2.25 -6.26 7.79
CA ALA A 126 -1.97 -4.99 7.12
C ALA A 126 -2.32 -3.79 7.99
N VAL A 127 -1.57 -2.73 7.81
CA VAL A 127 -1.88 -1.42 8.40
C VAL A 127 -2.98 -0.74 7.59
N LEU A 128 -4.04 -0.30 8.26
CA LEU A 128 -5.18 0.36 7.63
C LEU A 128 -5.04 1.89 7.72
N ILE A 129 -4.92 2.53 6.56
CA ILE A 129 -4.72 3.97 6.41
C ILE A 129 -5.97 4.58 5.76
N ALA A 130 -6.56 5.55 6.43
CA ALA A 130 -7.68 6.34 5.94
C ALA A 130 -7.20 7.77 5.62
N PHE A 131 -7.15 8.13 4.35
CA PHE A 131 -6.72 9.44 3.90
C PHE A 131 -7.92 10.31 3.54
N ASN A 132 -8.13 11.37 4.32
CA ASN A 132 -9.25 12.31 4.16
C ASN A 132 -10.64 11.66 4.19
N VAL A 133 -10.75 10.45 4.72
CA VAL A 133 -12.00 9.69 4.85
C VAL A 133 -12.19 9.19 6.28
N LYS A 134 -13.45 8.94 6.64
CA LYS A 134 -13.80 8.41 7.95
C LYS A 134 -14.26 6.96 7.83
N PRO A 135 -13.99 6.12 8.84
CA PRO A 135 -14.58 4.80 8.91
C PRO A 135 -16.10 4.89 9.15
N ASN A 136 -16.86 3.94 8.61
CA ASN A 136 -18.26 3.81 8.97
C ASN A 136 -18.40 3.31 10.43
N LYS A 137 -19.59 3.38 11.00
CA LYS A 137 -19.82 3.02 12.41
C LYS A 137 -19.53 1.53 12.67
N GLU A 138 -19.83 0.69 11.71
CA GLU A 138 -19.67 -0.77 11.78
C GLU A 138 -18.17 -1.14 11.68
N ALA A 139 -17.46 -0.55 10.72
CA ALA A 139 -16.00 -0.73 10.61
C ALA A 139 -15.26 -0.28 11.86
N LYS A 140 -15.70 0.82 12.49
CA LYS A 140 -15.09 1.30 13.73
C LYS A 140 -15.29 0.30 14.87
N LYS A 141 -16.50 -0.22 15.06
CA LYS A 141 -16.79 -1.24 16.07
C LYS A 141 -15.99 -2.52 15.83
N LEU A 142 -15.94 -2.97 14.58
CA LEU A 142 -15.18 -4.17 14.21
C LEU A 142 -13.68 -3.97 14.43
N ALA A 143 -13.14 -2.82 14.07
CA ALA A 143 -11.72 -2.49 14.28
C ALA A 143 -11.35 -2.47 15.78
N GLU A 144 -12.23 -1.92 16.63
CA GLU A 144 -12.06 -1.93 18.08
C GLU A 144 -12.11 -3.36 18.66
N SER A 145 -13.07 -4.19 18.22
CA SER A 145 -13.18 -5.59 18.69
C SER A 145 -12.00 -6.45 18.25
N GLU A 146 -11.42 -6.18 17.09
CA GLU A 146 -10.30 -6.93 16.52
C GLU A 146 -8.92 -6.32 16.81
N ASN A 147 -8.86 -5.26 17.61
CA ASN A 147 -7.65 -4.51 17.94
C ASN A 147 -6.88 -3.99 16.70
N ILE A 148 -7.60 -3.66 15.63
CA ILE A 148 -7.03 -3.08 14.42
C ILE A 148 -7.07 -1.57 14.51
N LYS A 149 -5.91 -0.94 14.40
CA LYS A 149 -5.82 0.51 14.42
C LYS A 149 -6.08 1.09 13.03
N ILE A 150 -7.14 1.89 12.90
CA ILE A 150 -7.39 2.71 11.71
C ILE A 150 -6.64 4.03 11.90
N SER A 151 -5.64 4.29 11.05
CA SER A 151 -4.84 5.51 11.09
C SER A 151 -5.39 6.51 10.09
N SER A 152 -5.96 7.62 10.58
CA SER A 152 -6.57 8.65 9.72
C SER A 152 -5.63 9.83 9.58
N TYR A 153 -5.43 10.29 8.34
CA TYR A 153 -4.58 11.41 7.97
C TYR A 153 -5.24 12.29 6.92
N ASN A 154 -4.88 13.56 6.90
CA ASN A 154 -5.32 14.52 5.90
C ASN A 154 -4.15 15.10 5.10
N ILE A 155 -2.92 14.83 5.51
CA ILE A 155 -1.68 15.32 4.89
C ILE A 155 -0.87 14.13 4.40
N ILE A 156 -0.46 14.14 3.13
CA ILE A 156 0.27 13.02 2.52
C ILE A 156 1.62 12.78 3.22
N TYR A 157 2.32 13.84 3.61
CA TYR A 157 3.60 13.72 4.29
C TYR A 157 3.50 13.00 5.64
N GLU A 158 2.41 13.21 6.39
CA GLU A 158 2.16 12.47 7.64
C GLU A 158 1.96 10.97 7.40
N VAL A 159 1.30 10.61 6.29
CA VAL A 159 1.17 9.20 5.88
C VAL A 159 2.54 8.59 5.60
N LEU A 160 3.39 9.31 4.87
CA LEU A 160 4.74 8.83 4.54
C LEU A 160 5.62 8.69 5.78
N ASP A 161 5.57 9.65 6.69
CA ASP A 161 6.33 9.61 7.95
C ASP A 161 5.85 8.45 8.84
N PHE A 162 4.54 8.24 8.91
CA PHE A 162 3.97 7.09 9.61
C PHE A 162 4.44 5.76 9.02
N ILE A 163 4.46 5.64 7.68
CA ILE A 163 4.93 4.43 6.99
C ILE A 163 6.42 4.21 7.27
N LYS A 164 7.25 5.25 7.15
CA LYS A 164 8.67 5.18 7.49
C LYS A 164 8.91 4.75 8.93
N GLN A 165 8.14 5.29 9.88
CA GLN A 165 8.22 4.91 11.28
C GLN A 165 7.84 3.43 11.49
N LYS A 166 6.80 2.94 10.80
CA LYS A 166 6.40 1.53 10.85
C LYS A 166 7.45 0.62 10.23
N MET A 167 8.04 1.00 9.12
CA MET A 167 9.13 0.27 8.49
C MET A 167 10.35 0.22 9.40
N SER A 168 10.74 1.35 10.01
CA SER A 168 11.83 1.42 10.98
C SER A 168 11.61 0.51 12.19
N GLY A 169 10.37 0.41 12.67
CA GLY A 169 10.02 -0.52 13.76
C GLY A 169 10.09 -2.00 13.39
N LEU A 170 10.14 -2.33 12.10
CA LEU A 170 10.32 -3.70 11.60
C LEU A 170 11.79 -4.05 11.34
N LEU A 171 12.69 -3.07 11.34
CA LEU A 171 14.12 -3.31 11.14
C LEU A 171 14.68 -4.18 12.27
N THR A 172 15.69 -4.96 11.95
CA THR A 172 16.51 -5.62 12.97
C THR A 172 17.31 -4.55 13.69
N PRO A 173 17.31 -4.52 15.04
CA PRO A 173 18.12 -3.55 15.76
C PRO A 173 19.59 -3.80 15.44
N ASP A 174 20.22 -2.78 14.86
CA ASP A 174 21.66 -2.77 14.65
C ASP A 174 22.34 -2.56 15.99
N VAL A 175 22.91 -3.62 16.54
CA VAL A 175 23.63 -3.57 17.81
C VAL A 175 24.98 -2.90 17.55
N GLN A 176 25.04 -1.60 17.74
CA GLN A 176 26.32 -0.89 17.74
C GLN A 176 27.06 -1.19 19.04
N GLU A 177 27.99 -2.12 18.99
CA GLU A 177 28.90 -2.38 20.09
C GLU A 177 29.89 -1.22 20.17
N LYS A 178 29.76 -0.40 21.22
CA LYS A 178 30.73 0.63 21.55
C LYS A 178 31.71 0.06 22.58
N ILE A 179 32.93 -0.18 22.16
CA ILE A 179 34.00 -0.57 23.09
C ILE A 179 34.22 0.61 24.04
N THR A 180 33.78 0.47 25.28
CA THR A 180 33.91 1.49 26.33
C THR A 180 35.24 1.40 27.09
N GLY A 181 35.95 0.29 26.93
CA GLY A 181 37.25 0.09 27.55
C GLY A 181 37.74 -1.35 27.42
N THR A 182 38.99 -1.57 27.76
CA THR A 182 39.62 -2.89 27.85
C THR A 182 40.04 -3.13 29.29
N ALA A 183 39.74 -4.34 29.79
CA ALA A 183 40.15 -4.78 31.12
C ALA A 183 41.07 -5.98 31.00
N GLN A 184 42.18 -5.95 31.70
CA GLN A 184 43.13 -7.07 31.74
C GLN A 184 42.91 -7.82 33.08
N ILE A 185 42.70 -9.12 32.98
CA ILE A 185 42.63 -9.98 34.19
C ILE A 185 44.06 -10.13 34.74
N LEU A 186 44.25 -9.65 35.96
CA LEU A 186 45.54 -9.74 36.62
C LEU A 186 45.68 -11.02 37.44
N GLU A 187 44.64 -11.44 38.16
CA GLU A 187 44.61 -12.67 38.98
C GLU A 187 43.21 -13.29 39.00
N ILE A 188 43.19 -14.62 39.15
CA ILE A 188 41.98 -15.39 39.29
C ILE A 188 41.92 -15.99 40.67
N PHE A 189 40.93 -15.60 41.48
CA PHE A 189 40.74 -16.12 42.81
C PHE A 189 39.69 -17.26 42.80
N LYS A 190 39.97 -18.28 43.62
CA LYS A 190 39.03 -19.37 43.86
C LYS A 190 38.22 -19.08 45.09
N VAL A 191 36.96 -18.68 44.94
CA VAL A 191 36.04 -18.38 46.03
C VAL A 191 35.21 -19.62 46.37
N SER A 192 35.21 -20.05 47.64
CA SER A 192 34.41 -21.17 48.09
C SER A 192 32.93 -20.86 47.93
N GLY A 193 32.23 -21.58 47.08
CA GLY A 193 30.81 -21.44 46.79
C GLY A 193 30.45 -20.72 45.48
N ALA A 194 31.36 -19.95 44.85
CA ALA A 194 31.09 -19.21 43.60
C ALA A 194 31.96 -19.68 42.41
N GLY A 195 32.84 -20.64 42.62
CA GLY A 195 33.74 -21.15 41.59
C GLY A 195 34.97 -20.25 41.35
N LYS A 196 35.50 -20.22 40.12
CA LYS A 196 36.59 -19.33 39.73
C LYS A 196 36.01 -17.99 39.27
N VAL A 197 36.40 -16.91 39.91
CA VAL A 197 36.06 -15.53 39.59
C VAL A 197 37.30 -14.81 39.13
#